data_a073eac52a9cd1bad7aa4cc0214e2d9c
#
_entry.id   a073eac52a9cd1bad7aa4cc0214e2d9c
#
_cell.length_a   1.000
_cell.length_b   1.000
_cell.length_c   1.000
_cell.angle_alpha   90.00
_cell.angle_beta   90.00
_cell.angle_gamma   90.00
#
_symmetry.space_group_name_H-M   'P 1'
#
loop_
_entity.id
_entity.type
_entity.pdbx_description
1 polymer ?
#
loop_
_entity_poly.entity_id
_entity_poly.type
_entity_poly.pdbx_seq_one_letter_code
_entity_poly.pdbx_strand_id
1 'polypeptide(L)'
;MKILIIEDEPALRELIQRSLEKERYVVEVASDFYAGLDKIEMYDYDCILLDIMLPGGSGLQLLERLKELRKKENVIIISAKDSLEDKILGLELGA
;
A
#
# COMPACT_ATOMS: atom_id res chain seq x y z
N MET A 1 14.23 -1.21 6.66
CA MET A 1 13.37 -0.79 5.55
C MET A 1 12.07 -0.24 6.10
N LYS A 2 11.62 0.87 5.57
CA LYS A 2 10.39 1.51 6.00
C LYS A 2 9.29 1.24 5.00
N ILE A 3 8.18 0.67 5.45
CA ILE A 3 7.08 0.20 4.61
C ILE A 3 5.78 0.87 5.03
N LEU A 4 5.02 1.35 4.04
CA LEU A 4 3.67 1.86 4.25
C LEU A 4 2.67 0.83 3.71
N ILE A 5 1.67 0.50 4.52
CA ILE A 5 0.57 -0.37 4.11
C ILE A 5 -0.69 0.48 4.02
N ILE A 6 -1.30 0.53 2.85
CA ILE A 6 -2.57 1.24 2.65
C ILE A 6 -3.63 0.20 2.32
N GLU A 7 -4.39 -0.17 3.33
CA GLU A 7 -5.37 -1.26 3.28
C GLU A 7 -6.50 -0.98 4.25
N ASP A 8 -7.74 -1.04 3.80
CA ASP A 8 -8.89 -0.73 4.66
C ASP A 8 -9.38 -1.91 5.47
N GLU A 9 -9.12 -3.15 5.04
CA GLU A 9 -9.59 -4.32 5.76
C GLU A 9 -8.68 -4.57 6.97
N PRO A 10 -9.21 -4.43 8.22
CA PRO A 10 -8.35 -4.47 9.40
C PRO A 10 -7.58 -5.77 9.60
N ALA A 11 -8.25 -6.90 9.37
CA ALA A 11 -7.61 -8.20 9.60
C ALA A 11 -6.45 -8.42 8.65
N LEU A 12 -6.63 -8.09 7.38
CA LEU A 12 -5.57 -8.23 6.38
C LEU A 12 -4.43 -7.26 6.65
N ARG A 13 -4.77 -6.01 6.95
CA ARG A 13 -3.77 -4.98 7.27
C ARG A 13 -2.91 -5.41 8.46
N GLU A 14 -3.54 -5.89 9.51
CA GLU A 14 -2.84 -6.32 10.70
C GLU A 14 -1.95 -7.55 10.44
N LEU A 15 -2.45 -8.49 9.66
CA LEU A 15 -1.68 -9.67 9.29
C LEU A 15 -0.40 -9.30 8.55
N ILE A 16 -0.53 -8.42 7.56
CA ILE A 16 0.62 -7.97 6.79
C ILE A 16 1.60 -7.19 7.69
N GLN A 17 1.07 -6.30 8.51
CA GLN A 17 1.88 -5.51 9.43
C GLN A 17 2.71 -6.39 10.35
N ARG A 18 2.07 -7.37 10.99
CA ARG A 18 2.76 -8.28 11.90
C ARG A 18 3.83 -9.09 11.19
N SER A 19 3.53 -9.57 9.99
CA SER A 19 4.47 -10.37 9.22
C SER A 19 5.73 -9.58 8.88
N LEU A 20 5.56 -8.32 8.51
CA LEU A 20 6.69 -7.46 8.15
C LEU A 20 7.48 -7.00 9.39
N GLU A 21 6.78 -6.76 10.49
CA GLU A 21 7.45 -6.38 11.74
C GLU A 21 8.30 -7.51 12.29
N LYS A 22 7.92 -8.76 12.06
CA LYS A 22 8.75 -9.92 12.42
C LYS A 22 10.08 -9.90 11.68
N GLU A 23 10.12 -9.35 10.48
CA GLU A 23 11.34 -9.20 9.70
C GLU A 23 12.10 -7.92 10.06
N ARG A 24 11.68 -7.25 11.13
CA ARG A 24 12.30 -6.03 11.65
C ARG A 24 12.19 -4.81 10.73
N TYR A 25 11.19 -4.80 9.88
CA TYR A 25 10.89 -3.62 9.09
C TYR A 25 10.09 -2.61 9.93
N VAL A 26 10.28 -1.34 9.65
CA VAL A 26 9.46 -0.29 10.25
C VAL A 26 8.20 -0.16 9.39
N VAL A 27 7.04 -0.36 9.99
CA VAL A 27 5.79 -0.40 9.26
C VAL A 27 4.86 0.71 9.74
N GLU A 28 4.32 1.47 8.77
CA GLU A 28 3.24 2.41 9.02
C GLU A 28 2.02 1.95 8.25
N VAL A 29 0.84 2.32 8.72
CA VAL A 29 -0.41 1.90 8.10
C VAL A 29 -1.33 3.08 7.85
N ALA A 30 -2.15 2.95 6.81
CA ALA A 30 -3.23 3.88 6.50
C ALA A 30 -4.45 3.04 6.13
N SER A 31 -5.62 3.46 6.58
CA SER A 31 -6.85 2.67 6.42
C SER A 31 -7.79 3.20 5.33
N ASP A 32 -7.47 4.33 4.73
CA ASP A 32 -8.29 4.88 3.66
C ASP A 32 -7.42 5.71 2.70
N PHE A 33 -8.08 6.19 1.65
CA PHE A 33 -7.42 6.98 0.61
C PHE A 33 -6.73 8.22 1.17
N TYR A 34 -7.43 8.98 2.01
CA TYR A 34 -6.91 10.26 2.48
C TYR A 34 -5.74 10.10 3.43
N ALA A 35 -5.82 9.14 4.32
CA ALA A 35 -4.71 8.84 5.22
C ALA A 35 -3.48 8.37 4.43
N GLY A 36 -3.71 7.55 3.40
CA GLY A 36 -2.63 7.11 2.52
C GLY A 36 -2.00 8.26 1.75
N LEU A 37 -2.84 9.15 1.21
CA LEU A 37 -2.37 10.31 0.47
C LEU A 37 -1.51 11.22 1.34
N ASP A 38 -1.96 11.50 2.57
CA ASP A 38 -1.21 12.33 3.50
C ASP A 38 0.18 11.76 3.77
N LYS A 39 0.24 10.46 4.02
CA LYS A 39 1.51 9.81 4.30
C LYS A 39 2.44 9.82 3.09
N ILE A 40 1.90 9.58 1.90
CA ILE A 40 2.68 9.63 0.66
C ILE A 40 3.26 11.02 0.43
N GLU A 41 2.49 12.06 0.73
CA GLU A 41 2.94 13.42 0.52
C GLU A 41 3.95 13.89 1.56
N MET A 42 3.84 13.41 2.78
CA MET A 42 4.65 13.88 3.90
C MET A 42 5.93 13.09 4.14
N TYR A 43 5.95 11.82 3.77
CA TYR A 43 7.05 10.92 4.13
C TYR A 43 7.53 10.12 2.94
N ASP A 44 8.74 9.60 3.05
CA ASP A 44 9.32 8.69 2.08
C ASP A 44 9.34 7.28 2.63
N TYR A 45 9.11 6.31 1.77
CA TYR A 45 9.08 4.89 2.13
C TYR A 45 9.95 4.10 1.17
N ASP A 46 10.49 2.99 1.65
CA ASP A 46 11.22 2.06 0.78
C ASP A 46 10.27 1.23 -0.06
N CYS A 47 9.10 0.93 0.49
CA CYS A 47 8.09 0.16 -0.19
C CYS A 47 6.69 0.59 0.27
N ILE A 48 5.74 0.59 -0.65
CA ILE A 48 4.34 0.89 -0.35
C ILE A 48 3.49 -0.28 -0.82
N LEU A 49 2.76 -0.88 0.11
CA LEU A 49 1.77 -1.90 -0.21
C LEU A 49 0.42 -1.21 -0.32
N LEU A 50 -0.19 -1.31 -1.48
CA LEU A 50 -1.31 -0.46 -1.85
C LEU A 50 -2.51 -1.27 -2.32
N ASP A 51 -3.64 -1.12 -1.63
CA ASP A 51 -4.91 -1.66 -2.08
C ASP A 51 -5.51 -0.74 -3.14
N ILE A 52 -6.14 -1.35 -4.13
CA ILE A 52 -6.79 -0.59 -5.21
C ILE A 52 -8.10 0.02 -4.72
N MET A 53 -8.90 -0.75 -3.99
CA MET A 53 -10.22 -0.29 -3.55
C MET A 53 -10.16 0.20 -2.10
N LEU A 54 -10.22 1.51 -1.95
CA LEU A 54 -10.13 2.16 -0.65
C LEU A 54 -11.33 3.05 -0.40
N PRO A 55 -11.77 3.21 0.85
CA PRO A 55 -12.73 4.25 1.18
C PRO A 55 -12.17 5.62 0.80
N GLY A 56 -12.94 6.39 0.09
CA GLY A 56 -12.57 7.75 -0.29
C GLY A 56 -11.88 7.89 -1.63
N GLY A 57 -11.41 6.83 -2.22
CA GLY A 57 -10.75 6.90 -3.53
C GLY A 57 -10.10 5.60 -3.95
N SER A 58 -9.42 5.63 -5.07
CA SER A 58 -8.76 4.46 -5.62
C SER A 58 -7.27 4.47 -5.34
N GLY A 59 -6.72 3.30 -5.04
CA GLY A 59 -5.27 3.14 -4.93
C GLY A 59 -4.53 3.52 -6.20
N LEU A 60 -5.18 3.39 -7.36
CA LEU A 60 -4.58 3.82 -8.63
C LEU A 60 -4.35 5.34 -8.66
N GLN A 61 -5.21 6.10 -8.01
CA GLN A 61 -5.03 7.55 -7.88
C GLN A 61 -3.81 7.87 -6.99
N LEU A 62 -3.58 7.06 -5.97
CA LEU A 62 -2.38 7.22 -5.14
C LEU A 62 -1.12 6.90 -5.94
N LEU A 63 -1.18 5.89 -6.78
CA LEU A 63 -0.06 5.55 -7.66
C LEU A 63 0.27 6.69 -8.61
N GLU A 64 -0.76 7.32 -9.20
CA GLU A 64 -0.58 8.49 -10.04
C GLU A 64 0.04 9.65 -9.27
N ARG A 65 -0.39 9.85 -8.03
CA ARG A 65 0.15 10.91 -7.20
C ARG A 65 1.63 10.70 -6.90
N LEU A 66 2.03 9.46 -6.66
CA LEU A 66 3.44 9.12 -6.49
C LEU A 66 4.26 9.49 -7.72
N LYS A 67 3.72 9.21 -8.90
CA LYS A 67 4.38 9.58 -10.16
C LYS A 67 4.48 11.09 -10.33
N GLU A 68 3.42 11.83 -9.99
CA GLU A 68 3.42 13.28 -10.03
C GLU A 68 4.47 13.89 -9.11
N LEU A 69 4.64 13.30 -7.95
CA LEU A 69 5.63 13.73 -6.96
C LEU A 69 7.04 13.27 -7.32
N ARG A 70 7.17 12.50 -8.40
CA ARG A 70 8.45 11.91 -8.85
C ARG A 70 9.12 11.05 -7.79
N LYS A 71 8.32 10.41 -6.97
CA LYS A 71 8.82 9.48 -5.97
C LYS A 71 9.10 8.13 -6.61
N LYS A 72 10.20 7.53 -6.24
CA LYS A 72 10.67 6.27 -6.83
C LYS A 72 10.52 5.08 -5.87
N GLU A 73 9.57 5.16 -4.95
CA GLU A 73 9.31 4.06 -4.04
C GLU A 73 8.82 2.84 -4.79
N ASN A 74 9.20 1.66 -4.33
CA ASN A 74 8.66 0.41 -4.84
C ASN A 74 7.21 0.29 -4.39
N VAL A 75 6.30 0.08 -5.33
CA VAL A 75 4.88 -0.06 -5.02
C VAL A 75 4.43 -1.46 -5.40
N ILE A 76 3.81 -2.14 -4.44
CA ILE A 76 3.22 -3.45 -4.65
C ILE A 76 1.72 -3.29 -4.50
N ILE A 77 0.98 -3.60 -5.56
CA ILE A 77 -0.46 -3.49 -5.57
C ILE A 77 -1.07 -4.76 -5.00
N ILE A 78 -1.93 -4.60 -4.00
CA ILE A 78 -2.69 -5.68 -3.39
C ILE A 78 -4.12 -5.50 -3.87
N SER A 79 -4.69 -6.52 -4.53
CA SER A 79 -6.09 -6.45 -4.91
C SER A 79 -6.96 -6.88 -3.74
N ALA A 80 -7.93 -6.07 -3.38
CA ALA A 80 -8.91 -6.40 -2.36
C ALA A 80 -9.97 -7.37 -2.88
N LYS A 81 -9.94 -7.68 -4.15
CA LYS A 81 -10.82 -8.72 -4.67
C LYS A 81 -10.24 -10.06 -4.30
N ASP A 82 -10.71 -10.55 -3.38
CA ASP A 82 -10.97 -11.86 -2.86
C ASP A 82 -10.15 -13.05 -3.31
N SER A 83 -9.57 -13.12 -4.44
CA SER A 83 -8.84 -14.31 -4.81
C SER A 83 -7.35 -14.10 -4.68
N LEU A 84 -6.69 -15.14 -4.28
CA LEU A 84 -5.23 -15.16 -4.21
C LEU A 84 -4.63 -14.89 -5.60
N GLU A 85 -5.29 -15.35 -6.64
CA GLU A 85 -4.84 -15.13 -8.02
C GLU A 85 -4.84 -13.65 -8.39
N ASP A 86 -5.89 -12.93 -8.02
CA ASP A 86 -5.95 -11.49 -8.26
C ASP A 86 -4.84 -10.74 -7.54
N LYS A 87 -4.54 -11.17 -6.33
CA LYS A 87 -3.46 -10.56 -5.57
C LYS A 87 -2.09 -10.80 -6.19
N ILE A 88 -1.88 -12.02 -6.67
CA ILE A 88 -0.64 -12.36 -7.37
C ILE A 88 -0.51 -11.54 -8.65
N LEU A 89 -1.59 -11.43 -9.41
CA LEU A 89 -1.60 -10.61 -10.62
C LEU A 89 -1.31 -9.15 -10.32
N GLY A 90 -1.86 -8.64 -9.23
CA GLY A 90 -1.56 -7.29 -8.77
C GLY A 90 -0.08 -7.09 -8.48
N LEU A 91 0.56 -8.05 -7.87
CA LEU A 91 1.98 -7.99 -7.59
C LEU A 91 2.82 -7.98 -8.88
N GLU A 92 2.43 -8.76 -9.87
CA GLU A 92 3.12 -8.79 -11.15
C GLU A 92 3.01 -7.48 -11.92
N LEU A 93 1.83 -6.88 -11.92
CA LEU A 93 1.58 -5.61 -12.56
C LEU A 93 2.15 -4.43 -11.78
N GLY A 94 2.38 -4.62 -10.53
CA GLY A 94 2.64 -3.56 -9.57
C GLY A 94 3.85 -2.95 -9.66
N ALA A 95 4.10 -3.23 -10.35
CA ALA A 95 4.69 -2.15 -10.18
C ALA A 95 5.90 -2.06 -9.59
#